data_1cd60de7d401eee2728f0a4389940e57
#
_entry.id   1cd60de7d401eee2728f0a4389940e57
#
_cell.length_a   1.000
_cell.length_b   1.000
_cell.length_c   1.000
_cell.angle_alpha   90.00
_cell.angle_beta   90.00
_cell.angle_gamma   90.00
#
_symmetry.space_group_name_H-M   'P 1'
#
loop_
_entity.id
_entity.type
_entity.pdbx_description
1 polymer ?
#
loop_
_entity_poly.entity_id
_entity_poly.type
_entity_poly.pdbx_seq_one_letter_code
_entity_poly.pdbx_strand_id
1 'polypeptide(L)'
;MPRKTWRAALAAYASPSTLVLLLLGFAAGLPYMLVFSTLSVWLREAGVARETIGYASLIGLAYAFKWVWSPLLDQWRLPLLGKLGRRRSWLVLSQTLVILGLIGMGFCDPQKHLSWLIAIAVVVAFASATQDIAVDAYRLEIAED
;
A
#
# COMPACT_ATOMS: atom_id res chain seq x y z
N MET A 1 -13.53 17.32 34.53
CA MET A 1 -13.04 16.45 33.46
C MET A 1 -12.66 15.10 34.08
N PRO A 2 -13.28 13.95 33.70
CA PRO A 2 -12.91 12.67 34.26
C PRO A 2 -11.48 12.31 33.81
N ARG A 3 -10.61 12.00 34.76
CA ARG A 3 -9.27 11.49 34.50
C ARG A 3 -9.39 10.19 33.72
N LYS A 4 -9.01 10.22 32.44
CA LYS A 4 -8.90 8.99 31.63
C LYS A 4 -7.85 8.09 32.29
N THR A 5 -8.27 7.02 32.94
CA THR A 5 -7.36 6.07 33.57
C THR A 5 -6.60 5.32 32.49
N TRP A 6 -5.34 4.94 32.75
CA TRP A 6 -4.51 4.14 31.84
C TRP A 6 -5.24 2.85 31.35
N ARG A 7 -6.09 2.28 32.22
CA ARG A 7 -6.92 1.11 31.88
C ARG A 7 -7.94 1.44 30.78
N ALA A 8 -8.58 2.60 30.84
CA ALA A 8 -9.52 3.03 29.81
C ALA A 8 -8.80 3.32 28.46
N ALA A 9 -7.60 3.87 28.52
CA ALA A 9 -6.78 4.06 27.34
C ALA A 9 -6.38 2.70 26.72
N LEU A 10 -5.88 1.75 27.50
CA LEU A 10 -5.55 0.40 27.03
C LEU A 10 -6.75 -0.35 26.46
N ALA A 11 -7.93 -0.21 27.07
CA ALA A 11 -9.18 -0.81 26.57
C ALA A 11 -9.58 -0.23 25.19
N ALA A 12 -9.35 1.07 24.97
CA ALA A 12 -9.58 1.70 23.67
C ALA A 12 -8.65 1.14 22.57
N TYR A 13 -7.39 0.85 22.93
CA TYR A 13 -6.44 0.22 21.99
C TYR A 13 -6.78 -1.25 21.69
N ALA A 14 -7.46 -1.94 22.59
CA ALA A 14 -7.91 -3.32 22.40
C ALA A 14 -9.26 -3.42 21.67
N SER A 15 -9.83 -2.31 21.19
CA SER A 15 -11.08 -2.33 20.43
C SER A 15 -10.89 -3.01 19.07
N PRO A 16 -11.91 -3.73 18.55
CA PRO A 16 -11.83 -4.36 17.23
C PRO A 16 -11.49 -3.37 16.11
N SER A 17 -12.03 -2.16 16.18
CA SER A 17 -11.75 -1.10 15.20
C SER A 17 -10.28 -0.69 15.20
N THR A 18 -9.68 -0.52 16.39
CA THR A 18 -8.25 -0.19 16.52
C THR A 18 -7.38 -1.31 15.99
N LEU A 19 -7.72 -2.57 16.25
CA LEU A 19 -6.98 -3.72 15.74
C LEU A 19 -7.03 -3.77 14.20
N VAL A 20 -8.20 -3.56 13.61
CA VAL A 20 -8.36 -3.48 12.14
C VAL A 20 -7.51 -2.35 11.56
N LEU A 21 -7.52 -1.16 12.17
CA LEU A 21 -6.70 -0.03 11.71
C LEU A 21 -5.21 -0.31 11.82
N LEU A 22 -4.77 -1.01 12.87
CA LEU A 22 -3.37 -1.41 13.05
C LEU A 22 -2.95 -2.39 11.95
N LEU A 23 -3.75 -3.41 11.69
CA LEU A 23 -3.49 -4.39 10.63
C LEU A 23 -3.48 -3.75 9.23
N LEU A 24 -4.42 -2.85 8.96
CA LEU A 24 -4.46 -2.10 7.70
C LEU A 24 -3.25 -1.18 7.55
N GLY A 25 -2.83 -0.50 8.62
CA GLY A 25 -1.63 0.33 8.61
C GLY A 25 -0.36 -0.47 8.37
N PHE A 26 -0.24 -1.64 8.97
CA PHE A 26 0.86 -2.57 8.73
C PHE A 26 0.86 -3.07 7.27
N ALA A 27 -0.30 -3.53 6.78
CA ALA A 27 -0.46 -3.99 5.41
C ALA A 27 -0.16 -2.90 4.36
N ALA A 28 -0.45 -1.63 4.67
CA ALA A 28 -0.14 -0.50 3.80
C ALA A 28 1.37 -0.14 3.81
N GLY A 29 2.04 -0.28 4.94
CA GLY A 29 3.48 0.03 5.07
C GLY A 29 4.41 -1.02 4.44
N LEU A 30 4.00 -2.29 4.44
CA LEU A 30 4.81 -3.40 3.91
C LEU A 30 5.24 -3.22 2.45
N PRO A 31 4.35 -2.94 1.48
CA PRO A 31 4.75 -2.80 0.08
C PRO A 31 5.72 -1.64 -0.14
N TYR A 32 5.57 -0.55 0.62
CA TYR A 32 6.50 0.56 0.58
C TYR A 32 7.93 0.12 0.92
N MET A 33 8.10 -0.59 2.04
CA MET A 33 9.40 -1.10 2.46
C MET A 33 9.98 -2.11 1.46
N LEU A 34 9.14 -3.01 0.95
CA LEU A 34 9.56 -4.04 -0.01
C LEU A 34 10.01 -3.42 -1.35
N VAL A 35 9.28 -2.46 -1.88
CA VAL A 35 9.60 -1.84 -3.18
C VAL A 35 10.78 -0.87 -3.08
N PHE A 36 10.90 -0.10 -1.98
CA PHE A 36 11.97 0.89 -1.87
C PHE A 36 13.26 0.32 -1.31
N SER A 37 13.19 -0.42 -0.20
CA SER A 37 14.37 -0.91 0.49
C SER A 37 14.81 -2.26 -0.08
N THR A 38 13.94 -3.26 0.02
CA THR A 38 14.30 -4.64 -0.33
C THR A 38 14.59 -4.81 -1.81
N LEU A 39 13.79 -4.21 -2.70
CA LEU A 39 14.05 -4.27 -4.15
C LEU A 39 15.39 -3.63 -4.50
N SER A 40 15.72 -2.48 -3.91
CA SER A 40 17.00 -1.80 -4.17
C SER A 40 18.21 -2.64 -3.73
N VAL A 41 18.11 -3.32 -2.58
CA VAL A 41 19.15 -4.24 -2.09
C VAL A 41 19.25 -5.45 -3.02
N TRP A 42 18.13 -6.06 -3.36
CA TRP A 42 18.08 -7.24 -4.25
C TRP A 42 18.66 -6.95 -5.64
N LEU A 43 18.31 -5.81 -6.25
CA LEU A 43 18.89 -5.40 -7.54
C LEU A 43 20.42 -5.19 -7.44
N ARG A 44 20.90 -4.63 -6.33
CA ARG A 44 22.33 -4.45 -6.08
C ARG A 44 23.05 -5.79 -5.96
N GLU A 45 22.51 -6.74 -5.19
CA GLU A 45 23.06 -8.07 -5.02
C GLU A 45 23.05 -8.87 -6.33
N ALA A 46 22.05 -8.65 -7.18
CA ALA A 46 21.97 -9.21 -8.53
C ALA A 46 22.94 -8.56 -9.52
N GLY A 47 23.76 -7.58 -9.10
CA GLY A 47 24.75 -6.94 -9.96
C GLY A 47 24.19 -5.91 -10.94
N VAL A 48 22.97 -5.43 -10.74
CA VAL A 48 22.36 -4.39 -11.57
C VAL A 48 23.07 -3.05 -11.36
N ALA A 49 23.32 -2.32 -12.45
CA ALA A 49 24.01 -1.04 -12.42
C ALA A 49 23.29 -0.03 -11.49
N ARG A 50 24.09 0.75 -10.73
CA ARG A 50 23.57 1.75 -9.77
C ARG A 50 22.66 2.79 -10.42
N GLU A 51 22.95 3.15 -11.65
CA GLU A 51 22.13 4.09 -12.43
C GLU A 51 20.72 3.55 -12.65
N THR A 52 20.58 2.28 -12.97
CA THR A 52 19.28 1.61 -13.16
C THR A 52 18.51 1.53 -11.85
N ILE A 53 19.19 1.27 -10.73
CA ILE A 53 18.57 1.30 -9.39
C ILE A 53 18.10 2.72 -9.06
N GLY A 54 18.86 3.75 -9.45
CA GLY A 54 18.46 5.15 -9.32
C GLY A 54 17.17 5.46 -10.09
N TYR A 55 17.04 4.98 -11.33
CA TYR A 55 15.79 5.11 -12.09
C TYR A 55 14.63 4.35 -11.46
N ALA A 56 14.87 3.16 -10.93
CA ALA A 56 13.85 2.41 -10.20
C ALA A 56 13.33 3.16 -8.96
N SER A 57 14.12 4.02 -8.34
CA SER A 57 13.68 4.84 -7.21
C SER A 57 12.61 5.88 -7.58
N LEU A 58 12.48 6.23 -8.88
CA LEU A 58 11.40 7.09 -9.39
C LEU A 58 10.01 6.46 -9.21
N ILE A 59 9.93 5.16 -8.98
CA ILE A 59 8.70 4.47 -8.57
C ILE A 59 8.09 5.14 -7.33
N GLY A 60 8.94 5.73 -6.47
CA GLY A 60 8.53 6.55 -5.32
C GLY A 60 7.67 7.75 -5.64
N LEU A 61 7.72 8.26 -6.85
CA LEU A 61 6.84 9.34 -7.28
C LEU A 61 5.37 8.96 -7.22
N ALA A 62 5.03 7.68 -7.36
CA ALA A 62 3.67 7.22 -7.18
C ALA A 62 3.11 7.61 -5.79
N TYR A 63 3.91 7.49 -4.74
CA TYR A 63 3.50 7.88 -3.39
C TYR A 63 3.47 9.41 -3.20
N ALA A 64 4.40 10.14 -3.81
CA ALA A 64 4.45 11.60 -3.74
C ALA A 64 3.24 12.24 -4.45
N PHE A 65 2.81 11.66 -5.57
CA PHE A 65 1.71 12.19 -6.38
C PHE A 65 0.36 11.52 -6.10
N LYS A 66 0.23 10.67 -5.07
CA LYS A 66 -1.03 9.96 -4.75
C LYS A 66 -2.24 10.89 -4.60
N TRP A 67 -2.04 12.14 -4.22
CA TRP A 67 -3.09 13.15 -4.09
C TRP A 67 -3.76 13.51 -5.43
N VAL A 68 -3.06 13.32 -6.56
CA VAL A 68 -3.59 13.64 -7.91
C VAL A 68 -4.78 12.77 -8.26
N TRP A 69 -4.75 11.46 -7.91
CA TRP A 69 -5.84 10.54 -8.20
C TRP A 69 -6.73 10.22 -6.99
N SER A 70 -6.42 10.78 -5.82
CA SER A 70 -7.27 10.64 -4.64
C SER A 70 -8.73 11.06 -4.89
N PRO A 71 -9.04 12.20 -5.57
CA PRO A 71 -10.42 12.59 -5.87
C PRO A 71 -11.14 11.57 -6.78
N LEU A 72 -10.39 10.85 -7.61
CA LEU A 72 -10.94 9.81 -8.48
C LEU A 72 -11.46 8.62 -7.68
N LEU A 73 -10.71 8.19 -6.65
CA LEU A 73 -11.13 7.13 -5.75
C LEU A 73 -12.39 7.50 -4.97
N ASP A 74 -12.53 8.77 -4.63
CA ASP A 74 -13.70 9.27 -3.91
C ASP A 74 -14.96 9.35 -4.77
N GLN A 75 -14.82 9.48 -6.08
CA GLN A 75 -15.95 9.59 -7.02
C GLN A 75 -16.32 8.25 -7.66
N TRP A 76 -15.36 7.39 -7.95
CA TRP A 76 -15.57 6.16 -8.70
C TRP A 76 -15.98 4.98 -7.83
N ARG A 77 -17.10 4.36 -8.20
CA ARG A 77 -17.55 3.08 -7.64
C ARG A 77 -17.13 1.96 -8.58
N LEU A 78 -16.41 0.98 -8.06
CA LEU A 78 -16.02 -0.19 -8.86
C LEU A 78 -17.25 -1.06 -9.15
N PRO A 79 -17.59 -1.31 -10.43
CA PRO A 79 -18.85 -1.98 -10.79
C PRO A 79 -18.91 -3.45 -10.29
N LEU A 80 -17.79 -4.16 -10.28
CA LEU A 80 -17.73 -5.56 -9.85
C LEU A 80 -17.76 -5.74 -8.32
N LEU A 81 -17.20 -4.79 -7.56
CA LEU A 81 -17.06 -4.86 -6.11
C LEU A 81 -18.01 -3.91 -5.37
N GLY A 82 -18.94 -3.26 -6.09
CA GLY A 82 -19.82 -2.23 -5.53
C GLY A 82 -20.70 -2.70 -4.36
N LYS A 83 -20.95 -4.02 -4.23
CA LYS A 83 -21.68 -4.61 -3.10
C LYS A 83 -20.93 -4.51 -1.76
N LEU A 84 -19.60 -4.37 -1.79
CA LEU A 84 -18.76 -4.23 -0.60
C LEU A 84 -18.70 -2.79 -0.06
N GLY A 85 -19.28 -1.84 -0.78
CA GLY A 85 -19.11 -0.41 -0.51
C GLY A 85 -17.90 0.17 -1.24
N ARG A 86 -17.91 1.50 -1.46
CA ARG A 86 -16.92 2.18 -2.31
C ARG A 86 -15.48 1.99 -1.83
N ARG A 87 -15.19 2.31 -0.57
CA ARG A 87 -13.82 2.28 -0.01
C ARG A 87 -13.28 0.86 0.16
N ARG A 88 -14.13 -0.07 0.64
CA ARG A 88 -13.75 -1.48 0.77
C ARG A 88 -13.42 -2.12 -0.57
N SER A 89 -14.12 -1.73 -1.62
CA SER A 89 -13.86 -2.20 -2.99
C SER A 89 -12.46 -1.81 -3.46
N TRP A 90 -12.05 -0.57 -3.24
CA TRP A 90 -10.71 -0.09 -3.56
C TRP A 90 -9.63 -0.75 -2.71
N LEU A 91 -9.89 -0.98 -1.42
CA LEU A 91 -8.98 -1.72 -0.53
C LEU A 91 -8.73 -3.15 -1.04
N VAL A 92 -9.81 -3.88 -1.36
CA VAL A 92 -9.69 -5.26 -1.86
C VAL A 92 -8.96 -5.31 -3.19
N LEU A 93 -9.27 -4.40 -4.12
CA LEU A 93 -8.61 -4.35 -5.43
C LEU A 93 -7.12 -4.05 -5.29
N SER A 94 -6.77 -2.98 -4.57
CA SER A 94 -5.37 -2.57 -4.40
C SER A 94 -4.56 -3.62 -3.66
N GLN A 95 -5.12 -4.22 -2.61
CA GLN A 95 -4.45 -5.27 -1.85
C GLN A 95 -4.22 -6.54 -2.68
N THR A 96 -5.19 -6.92 -3.52
CA THR A 96 -5.04 -8.03 -4.46
C THR A 96 -3.94 -7.76 -5.47
N LEU A 97 -3.89 -6.55 -6.04
CA LEU A 97 -2.84 -6.15 -6.98
C LEU A 97 -1.45 -6.14 -6.32
N VAL A 98 -1.34 -5.66 -5.08
CA VAL A 98 -0.09 -5.70 -4.32
C VAL A 98 0.37 -7.13 -4.11
N ILE A 99 -0.50 -8.02 -3.63
CA ILE A 99 -0.15 -9.43 -3.38
C ILE A 99 0.30 -10.12 -4.67
N LEU A 100 -0.49 -10.01 -5.74
CA LEU A 100 -0.15 -10.61 -7.03
C LEU A 100 1.13 -10.03 -7.62
N GLY A 101 1.33 -8.72 -7.48
CA GLY A 101 2.55 -8.06 -7.93
C GLY A 101 3.78 -8.51 -7.16
N LEU A 102 3.72 -8.58 -5.83
CA LEU A 102 4.84 -9.07 -5.00
C LEU A 102 5.18 -10.53 -5.30
N ILE A 103 4.17 -11.38 -5.49
CA ILE A 103 4.37 -12.77 -5.92
C ILE A 103 5.04 -12.80 -7.31
N GLY A 104 4.53 -12.00 -8.26
CA GLY A 104 5.10 -11.88 -9.61
C GLY A 104 6.56 -11.42 -9.59
N MET A 105 6.90 -10.43 -8.75
CA MET A 105 8.28 -9.99 -8.56
C MET A 105 9.18 -11.13 -8.03
N GLY A 106 8.68 -11.93 -7.08
CA GLY A 106 9.43 -13.05 -6.51
C GLY A 106 9.78 -14.15 -7.52
N PHE A 107 9.02 -14.27 -8.61
CA PHE A 107 9.33 -15.19 -9.72
C PHE A 107 10.20 -14.59 -10.82
N CYS A 108 10.45 -13.27 -10.80
CA CYS A 108 11.29 -12.62 -11.79
C CYS A 108 12.78 -12.77 -11.44
N ASP A 109 13.58 -13.12 -12.45
CA ASP A 109 15.04 -13.06 -12.37
C ASP A 109 15.49 -11.61 -12.68
N PRO A 110 16.12 -10.89 -11.74
CA PRO A 110 16.53 -9.50 -11.97
C PRO A 110 17.54 -9.33 -13.10
N GLN A 111 18.35 -10.37 -13.39
CA GLN A 111 19.36 -10.31 -14.46
C GLN A 111 18.74 -10.53 -15.84
N LYS A 112 17.72 -11.39 -15.94
CA LYS A 112 17.13 -11.77 -17.23
C LYS A 112 15.92 -10.93 -17.61
N HIS A 113 15.12 -10.51 -16.61
CA HIS A 113 13.81 -9.90 -16.83
C HIS A 113 13.65 -8.57 -16.09
N LEU A 114 14.71 -7.76 -16.03
CA LEU A 114 14.75 -6.49 -15.29
C LEU A 114 13.60 -5.54 -15.65
N SER A 115 13.30 -5.41 -16.96
CA SER A 115 12.22 -4.52 -17.41
C SER A 115 10.84 -4.97 -16.90
N TRP A 116 10.58 -6.27 -16.87
CA TRP A 116 9.35 -6.82 -16.30
C TRP A 116 9.29 -6.63 -14.80
N LEU A 117 10.40 -6.84 -14.09
CA LEU A 117 10.51 -6.62 -12.66
C LEU A 117 10.18 -5.17 -12.31
N ILE A 118 10.75 -4.21 -13.02
CA ILE A 118 10.48 -2.78 -12.83
C ILE A 118 9.01 -2.46 -13.16
N ALA A 119 8.46 -2.99 -14.25
CA ALA A 119 7.06 -2.77 -14.60
C ALA A 119 6.09 -3.26 -13.51
N ILE A 120 6.34 -4.46 -12.97
CA ILE A 120 5.54 -4.99 -11.85
C ILE A 120 5.72 -4.13 -10.60
N ALA A 121 6.94 -3.68 -10.29
CA ALA A 121 7.22 -2.81 -9.16
C ALA A 121 6.47 -1.47 -9.26
N VAL A 122 6.36 -0.89 -10.45
CA VAL A 122 5.53 0.31 -10.72
C VAL A 122 4.07 0.03 -10.39
N VAL A 123 3.52 -1.08 -10.88
CA VAL A 123 2.12 -1.48 -10.60
C VAL A 123 1.90 -1.66 -9.10
N VAL A 124 2.82 -2.33 -8.39
CA VAL A 124 2.76 -2.52 -6.94
C VAL A 124 2.78 -1.18 -6.21
N ALA A 125 3.64 -0.24 -6.62
CA ALA A 125 3.73 1.08 -6.01
C ALA A 125 2.44 1.89 -6.19
N PHE A 126 1.84 1.89 -7.39
CA PHE A 126 0.56 2.55 -7.62
C PHE A 126 -0.59 1.90 -6.85
N ALA A 127 -0.64 0.57 -6.80
CA ALA A 127 -1.63 -0.17 -6.03
C ALA A 127 -1.48 0.12 -4.53
N SER A 128 -0.26 0.14 -4.01
CA SER A 128 0.01 0.45 -2.60
C SER A 128 -0.30 1.91 -2.26
N ALA A 129 0.06 2.87 -3.10
CA ALA A 129 -0.31 4.27 -2.92
C ALA A 129 -1.84 4.46 -2.94
N THR A 130 -2.55 3.71 -3.77
CA THR A 130 -4.03 3.67 -3.81
C THR A 130 -4.60 3.05 -2.55
N GLN A 131 -3.99 1.98 -2.04
CA GLN A 131 -4.36 1.37 -0.76
C GLN A 131 -4.23 2.36 0.39
N ASP A 132 -3.13 3.14 0.44
CA ASP A 132 -2.92 4.18 1.46
C ASP A 132 -4.06 5.19 1.47
N ILE A 133 -4.46 5.71 0.31
CA ILE A 133 -5.59 6.65 0.20
C ILE A 133 -6.86 6.02 0.76
N ALA A 134 -7.15 4.76 0.39
CA ALA A 134 -8.35 4.08 0.84
C ALA A 134 -8.33 3.78 2.35
N VAL A 135 -7.16 3.46 2.92
CA VAL A 135 -6.97 3.25 4.37
C VAL A 135 -7.17 4.56 5.13
N ASP A 136 -6.56 5.66 4.65
CA ASP A 136 -6.66 6.97 5.28
C ASP A 136 -8.12 7.44 5.31
N ALA A 137 -8.83 7.26 4.20
CA ALA A 137 -10.26 7.57 4.12
C ALA A 137 -11.12 6.68 5.04
N TYR A 138 -10.79 5.40 5.18
CA TYR A 138 -11.50 4.47 6.07
C TYR A 138 -11.27 4.79 7.55
N ARG A 139 -10.06 5.27 7.90
CA ARG A 139 -9.76 5.74 9.27
C ARG A 139 -10.66 6.89 9.69
N LEU A 140 -10.94 7.83 8.80
CA LEU A 140 -11.82 8.97 9.09
C LEU A 140 -13.26 8.50 9.34
N GLU A 141 -13.77 7.54 8.57
CA GLU A 141 -15.11 6.99 8.78
C GLU A 141 -15.28 6.29 10.14
N ILE A 142 -14.27 5.50 10.56
CA ILE A 142 -14.32 4.80 11.87
C ILE A 142 -14.18 5.79 13.06
N ALA A 143 -13.54 6.93 12.85
CA ALA A 143 -13.34 7.90 13.92
C ALA A 143 -14.56 8.79 14.15
N GLU A 144 -15.50 8.85 13.21
CA GLU A 144 -16.75 9.61 13.31
C GLU A 144 -17.90 8.79 13.93
N ASP A 145 -17.80 7.45 13.98
CA ASP A 145 -18.73 6.53 14.65
C ASP A 145 -18.31 6.28 16.11
#